data_1b7fec8fad4970748e13c3070f0806ee
#
_entry.id   1b7fec8fad4970748e13c3070f0806ee
#
_cell.length_a   1.000
_cell.length_b   1.000
_cell.length_c   1.000
_cell.angle_alpha   90.00
_cell.angle_beta   90.00
_cell.angle_gamma   90.00
#
_symmetry.space_group_name_H-M   'P 1'
#
loop_
_entity.id
_entity.type
_entity.pdbx_description
1 polymer ?
#
loop_
_entity_poly.entity_id
_entity_poly.type
_entity_poly.pdbx_seq_one_letter_code
_entity_poly.pdbx_strand_id
1 'polypeptide(L)'
;AFFTSYFLKNFQILLLSLSLLTVSGLFFKKINKNITITLFSILISLTIIEIFLKYTSGQKILNLENSKNFNKNIRYQKSYLGFQPLPGKQNHLIVADGKKLINSTYTIDIDGFRNTPIIQNNSKDLEINFFGGSFVFGWGLDDNETLPYLVQNHFNNWNIKNYGISGYGVHQMLAQINNNVKTIGDINFLITHNAHVPRSACKKDYSFGTPRYILNDNSEVKRSGFCNNFFISTTQLPKIFGSIINRSELKKMFDKYFYKKSEFSPTDIKLYTSIIKKINEKILRENKYFFVGYIKNDLKTIDKKIIDYLKKNEIKLIDLTLENNDNYELYDGHPNKEANIMRSQIISTFLEDMKF
;
A
#
# COMPACT_ATOMS: atom_id res chain seq x y z
N ALA A 1 29.56 -17.12 -3.03
CA ALA A 1 28.48 -16.19 -2.64
C ALA A 1 27.90 -15.38 -3.83
N PHE A 2 28.72 -14.89 -4.76
CA PHE A 2 28.24 -14.13 -5.94
C PHE A 2 27.48 -15.03 -6.95
N PHE A 3 27.98 -16.24 -7.19
CA PHE A 3 27.35 -17.22 -8.10
C PHE A 3 26.00 -17.72 -7.58
N THR A 4 25.89 -17.99 -6.29
CA THR A 4 24.65 -18.44 -5.66
C THR A 4 23.57 -17.35 -5.66
N SER A 5 23.92 -16.07 -5.48
CA SER A 5 22.94 -14.98 -5.50
C SER A 5 22.40 -14.70 -6.91
N TYR A 6 23.19 -14.89 -7.94
CA TYR A 6 22.78 -14.71 -9.34
C TYR A 6 21.87 -15.87 -9.80
N PHE A 7 22.23 -17.10 -9.44
CA PHE A 7 21.46 -18.33 -9.77
C PHE A 7 20.06 -18.30 -9.14
N LEU A 8 19.97 -17.86 -7.87
CA LEU A 8 18.70 -17.78 -7.14
C LEU A 8 17.82 -16.59 -7.54
N LYS A 9 18.32 -15.67 -8.36
CA LYS A 9 17.52 -14.51 -8.83
C LYS A 9 16.64 -14.80 -10.05
N ASN A 10 16.90 -15.88 -10.77
CA ASN A 10 16.23 -16.17 -12.04
C ASN A 10 15.41 -17.46 -11.99
N PHE A 11 14.07 -17.34 -12.06
CA PHE A 11 13.15 -18.47 -12.10
C PHE A 11 13.42 -19.42 -13.29
N GLN A 12 13.88 -18.88 -14.42
CA GLN A 12 14.28 -19.64 -15.61
C GLN A 12 15.43 -20.61 -15.30
N ILE A 13 16.43 -20.13 -14.56
CA ILE A 13 17.59 -20.96 -14.17
C ILE A 13 17.15 -22.06 -13.20
N LEU A 14 16.20 -21.76 -12.31
CA LEU A 14 15.61 -22.78 -11.43
C LEU A 14 14.89 -23.86 -12.23
N LEU A 15 14.04 -23.50 -13.20
CA LEU A 15 13.33 -24.44 -14.05
C LEU A 15 14.30 -25.28 -14.90
N LEU A 16 15.34 -24.64 -15.43
CA LEU A 16 16.38 -25.31 -16.19
C LEU A 16 17.16 -26.31 -15.32
N SER A 17 17.50 -25.92 -14.09
CA SER A 17 18.19 -26.79 -13.13
C SER A 17 17.34 -28.00 -12.75
N LEU A 18 16.04 -27.81 -12.52
CA LEU A 18 15.08 -28.88 -12.26
C LEU A 18 14.94 -29.81 -13.45
N SER A 19 14.95 -29.25 -14.68
CA SER A 19 14.93 -30.05 -15.93
C SER A 19 16.18 -30.93 -16.06
N LEU A 20 17.36 -30.39 -15.73
CA LEU A 20 18.61 -31.15 -15.74
C LEU A 20 18.63 -32.24 -14.66
N LEU A 21 18.07 -31.96 -13.46
CA LEU A 21 17.91 -32.98 -12.41
C LEU A 21 16.98 -34.12 -12.84
N THR A 22 15.90 -33.82 -13.60
CA THR A 22 15.01 -34.87 -14.11
C THR A 22 15.69 -35.72 -15.19
N VAL A 23 16.54 -35.12 -16.05
CA VAL A 23 17.36 -35.87 -16.99
C VAL A 23 18.31 -36.81 -16.27
N SER A 24 18.96 -36.37 -15.18
CA SER A 24 19.84 -37.23 -14.39
C SER A 24 19.10 -38.43 -13.81
N GLY A 25 17.81 -38.27 -13.50
CA GLY A 25 16.96 -39.37 -13.02
C GLY A 25 16.78 -40.52 -14.02
N LEU A 26 17.00 -40.27 -15.33
CA LEU A 26 16.97 -41.32 -16.36
C LEU A 26 18.08 -42.36 -16.17
N PHE A 27 19.15 -42.00 -15.51
CA PHE A 27 20.30 -42.89 -15.23
C PHE A 27 20.11 -43.72 -13.96
N PHE A 28 19.10 -43.44 -13.15
CA PHE A 28 18.82 -44.25 -11.96
C PHE A 28 17.85 -45.38 -12.26
N LYS A 29 18.28 -46.64 -12.04
CA LYS A 29 17.51 -47.86 -12.32
C LYS A 29 16.15 -47.98 -11.62
N LYS A 30 15.94 -47.21 -10.51
CA LYS A 30 14.73 -47.28 -9.68
C LYS A 30 13.62 -46.31 -10.08
N ILE A 31 13.88 -45.37 -11.02
CA ILE A 31 12.89 -44.36 -11.42
C ILE A 31 12.25 -44.75 -12.72
N ASN A 32 10.92 -44.67 -12.80
CA ASN A 32 10.19 -44.94 -14.03
C ASN A 32 10.55 -43.90 -15.09
N LYS A 33 11.19 -44.40 -16.18
CA LYS A 33 11.69 -43.57 -17.28
C LYS A 33 10.59 -42.71 -17.93
N ASN A 34 9.37 -43.25 -18.06
CA ASN A 34 8.26 -42.51 -18.66
C ASN A 34 7.86 -41.29 -17.78
N ILE A 35 7.80 -41.45 -16.45
CA ILE A 35 7.54 -40.35 -15.52
C ILE A 35 8.62 -39.29 -15.63
N THR A 36 9.90 -39.72 -15.70
CA THR A 36 11.03 -38.79 -15.82
C THR A 36 10.97 -37.98 -17.11
N ILE A 37 10.68 -38.63 -18.26
CA ILE A 37 10.54 -37.97 -19.57
C ILE A 37 9.38 -36.98 -19.53
N THR A 38 8.24 -37.36 -18.94
CA THR A 38 7.06 -36.50 -18.86
C THR A 38 7.37 -35.27 -18.02
N LEU A 39 7.99 -35.43 -16.83
CA LEU A 39 8.37 -34.30 -15.98
C LEU A 39 9.38 -33.38 -16.66
N PHE A 40 10.35 -33.94 -17.35
CA PHE A 40 11.33 -33.16 -18.14
C PHE A 40 10.63 -32.32 -19.22
N SER A 41 9.73 -32.95 -19.98
CA SER A 41 8.98 -32.25 -21.03
C SER A 41 8.13 -31.10 -20.50
N ILE A 42 7.46 -31.30 -19.36
CA ILE A 42 6.68 -30.25 -18.67
C ILE A 42 7.61 -29.11 -18.23
N LEU A 43 8.72 -29.41 -17.57
CA LEU A 43 9.63 -28.38 -17.05
C LEU A 43 10.29 -27.56 -18.17
N ILE A 44 10.66 -28.22 -19.30
CA ILE A 44 11.26 -27.52 -20.43
C ILE A 44 10.23 -26.62 -21.13
N SER A 45 8.98 -27.10 -21.26
CA SER A 45 7.89 -26.30 -21.81
C SER A 45 7.60 -25.07 -20.97
N LEU A 46 7.55 -25.20 -19.63
CA LEU A 46 7.38 -24.09 -18.70
C LEU A 46 8.55 -23.10 -18.79
N THR A 47 9.78 -23.59 -18.96
CA THR A 47 10.96 -22.75 -19.15
C THR A 47 10.88 -21.93 -20.42
N ILE A 48 10.47 -22.55 -21.55
CA ILE A 48 10.31 -21.87 -22.84
C ILE A 48 9.23 -20.78 -22.74
N ILE A 49 8.09 -21.11 -22.13
CA ILE A 49 6.99 -20.15 -21.94
C ILE A 49 7.46 -18.97 -21.06
N GLU A 50 8.17 -19.23 -19.96
CA GLU A 50 8.70 -18.18 -19.08
C GLU A 50 9.68 -17.25 -19.82
N ILE A 51 10.58 -17.82 -20.65
CA ILE A 51 11.52 -17.05 -21.47
C ILE A 51 10.76 -16.18 -22.49
N PHE A 52 9.76 -16.76 -23.17
CA PHE A 52 8.94 -16.04 -24.12
C PHE A 52 8.17 -14.89 -23.47
N LEU A 53 7.51 -15.14 -22.34
CA LEU A 53 6.78 -14.09 -21.59
C LEU A 53 7.71 -12.99 -21.12
N LYS A 54 8.89 -13.33 -20.64
CA LYS A 54 9.89 -12.35 -20.19
C LYS A 54 10.46 -11.54 -21.35
N TYR A 55 10.67 -12.17 -22.51
CA TYR A 55 11.10 -11.48 -23.73
C TYR A 55 10.02 -10.48 -24.19
N THR A 56 8.76 -10.88 -24.25
CA THR A 56 7.64 -9.99 -24.63
C THR A 56 7.40 -8.88 -23.62
N SER A 57 7.51 -9.15 -22.30
CA SER A 57 7.46 -8.15 -21.25
C SER A 57 8.66 -7.20 -21.32
N GLY A 58 9.85 -7.74 -21.61
CA GLY A 58 11.08 -6.96 -21.79
C GLY A 58 11.04 -6.05 -23.02
N GLN A 59 10.50 -6.53 -24.14
CA GLN A 59 10.25 -5.69 -25.33
C GLN A 59 9.27 -4.55 -25.04
N LYS A 60 8.26 -4.79 -24.24
CA LYS A 60 7.33 -3.75 -23.77
C LYS A 60 8.03 -2.71 -22.89
N ILE A 61 8.95 -3.13 -22.02
CA ILE A 61 9.77 -2.25 -21.18
C ILE A 61 10.80 -1.49 -22.04
N LEU A 62 11.49 -2.17 -22.98
CA LEU A 62 12.44 -1.53 -23.91
C LEU A 62 11.74 -0.53 -24.85
N ASN A 63 10.52 -0.83 -25.28
CA ASN A 63 9.71 0.12 -26.04
C ASN A 63 9.22 1.28 -25.18
N LEU A 64 9.03 1.08 -23.88
CA LEU A 64 8.74 2.13 -22.91
C LEU A 64 9.98 2.97 -22.54
N GLU A 65 11.17 2.38 -22.50
CA GLU A 65 12.44 3.10 -22.27
C GLU A 65 12.90 3.86 -23.50
N ASN A 66 12.64 3.35 -24.70
CA ASN A 66 12.89 4.04 -25.98
C ASN A 66 11.75 5.01 -26.36
N SER A 67 10.57 4.87 -25.78
CA SER A 67 9.56 5.91 -25.78
C SER A 67 10.01 6.98 -24.78
N LYS A 68 9.73 8.25 -25.05
CA LYS A 68 10.04 9.42 -24.19
C LYS A 68 9.45 9.33 -22.76
N ASN A 69 9.38 8.13 -22.20
CA ASN A 69 8.79 7.82 -20.90
C ASN A 69 9.89 7.64 -19.86
N PHE A 70 9.82 8.41 -18.80
CA PHE A 70 10.77 8.37 -17.71
C PHE A 70 10.01 8.42 -16.37
N ASN A 71 10.42 7.57 -15.42
CA ASN A 71 9.84 7.55 -14.10
C ASN A 71 10.93 7.53 -13.04
N LYS A 72 11.01 8.61 -12.24
CA LYS A 72 11.87 8.71 -11.07
C LYS A 72 10.98 8.70 -9.82
N ASN A 73 10.87 7.53 -9.21
CA ASN A 73 10.08 7.32 -8.00
C ASN A 73 10.85 7.73 -6.74
N ILE A 74 10.08 7.97 -5.67
CA ILE A 74 10.62 8.12 -4.32
C ILE A 74 11.28 6.82 -3.86
N ARG A 75 12.31 6.96 -3.02
CA ARG A 75 13.06 5.84 -2.45
C ARG A 75 12.45 5.45 -1.11
N TYR A 76 12.38 4.14 -0.87
CA TYR A 76 11.87 3.55 0.36
C TYR A 76 12.93 2.69 1.06
N GLN A 77 12.81 2.60 2.37
CA GLN A 77 13.55 1.69 3.24
C GLN A 77 12.60 0.71 3.94
N LYS A 78 13.14 -0.42 4.42
CA LYS A 78 12.39 -1.35 5.26
C LYS A 78 12.12 -0.73 6.62
N SER A 79 10.93 -0.95 7.16
CA SER A 79 10.55 -0.53 8.50
C SER A 79 9.67 -1.58 9.18
N TYR A 80 9.33 -1.37 10.46
CA TYR A 80 8.36 -2.20 11.18
C TYR A 80 6.93 -2.10 10.61
N LEU A 81 6.67 -1.08 9.79
CA LEU A 81 5.42 -0.89 9.05
C LEU A 81 5.44 -1.54 7.66
N GLY A 82 6.53 -2.23 7.32
CA GLY A 82 6.82 -2.82 6.03
C GLY A 82 7.81 -1.97 5.23
N PHE A 83 7.47 -0.75 4.96
CA PHE A 83 8.30 0.22 4.25
C PHE A 83 7.99 1.65 4.69
N GLN A 84 8.97 2.53 4.56
CA GLN A 84 8.83 3.98 4.78
C GLN A 84 9.70 4.73 3.76
N PRO A 85 9.32 5.94 3.35
CA PRO A 85 10.18 6.79 2.55
C PRO A 85 11.53 7.03 3.24
N LEU A 86 12.61 7.13 2.45
CA LEU A 86 13.90 7.56 2.97
C LEU A 86 13.85 9.05 3.34
N PRO A 87 14.44 9.47 4.46
CA PRO A 87 14.55 10.87 4.83
C PRO A 87 15.25 11.73 3.77
N GLY A 88 14.93 13.02 3.77
CA GLY A 88 15.53 14.02 2.90
C GLY A 88 14.62 14.46 1.75
N LYS A 89 15.12 15.37 0.94
CA LYS A 89 14.41 15.89 -0.22
C LYS A 89 14.49 14.91 -1.38
N GLN A 90 13.35 14.57 -1.95
CA GLN A 90 13.23 13.60 -3.05
C GLN A 90 12.35 14.16 -4.18
N ASN A 91 12.77 13.96 -5.41
CA ASN A 91 12.01 14.38 -6.59
C ASN A 91 11.24 13.19 -7.14
N HIS A 92 9.96 13.39 -7.42
CA HIS A 92 9.08 12.45 -8.11
C HIS A 92 8.74 13.01 -9.49
N LEU A 93 9.21 12.33 -10.52
CA LEU A 93 9.02 12.76 -11.90
C LEU A 93 8.47 11.59 -12.73
N ILE A 94 7.32 11.80 -13.35
CA ILE A 94 6.74 10.89 -14.33
C ILE A 94 6.56 11.62 -15.64
N VAL A 95 7.16 11.08 -16.69
CA VAL A 95 7.03 11.57 -18.05
C VAL A 95 6.45 10.47 -18.92
N ALA A 96 5.38 10.77 -19.65
CA ALA A 96 4.80 9.90 -20.66
C ALA A 96 4.58 10.66 -21.97
N ASP A 97 5.01 10.07 -23.07
CA ASP A 97 4.92 10.66 -24.42
C ASP A 97 5.52 12.07 -24.52
N GLY A 98 6.60 12.31 -23.74
CA GLY A 98 7.28 13.59 -23.67
C GLY A 98 6.58 14.65 -22.82
N LYS A 99 5.41 14.35 -22.23
CA LYS A 99 4.69 15.24 -21.31
C LYS A 99 5.02 14.87 -19.86
N LYS A 100 5.26 15.89 -19.03
CA LYS A 100 5.40 15.69 -17.59
C LYS A 100 4.01 15.49 -16.99
N LEU A 101 3.72 14.29 -16.51
CA LEU A 101 2.47 13.97 -15.81
C LEU A 101 2.56 14.28 -14.33
N ILE A 102 3.74 14.05 -13.73
CA ILE A 102 4.07 14.43 -12.36
C ILE A 102 5.48 15.05 -12.37
N ASN A 103 5.66 16.11 -11.61
CA ASN A 103 6.95 16.72 -11.33
C ASN A 103 6.87 17.42 -9.96
N SER A 104 7.04 16.64 -8.90
CA SER A 104 6.85 17.11 -7.53
C SER A 104 8.05 16.82 -6.66
N THR A 105 8.20 17.59 -5.59
CA THR A 105 9.25 17.45 -4.60
C THR A 105 8.64 17.06 -3.26
N TYR A 106 9.22 16.06 -2.62
CA TYR A 106 8.83 15.58 -1.30
C TYR A 106 9.93 15.83 -0.30
N THR A 107 9.62 16.48 0.79
CA THR A 107 10.51 16.61 1.95
C THR A 107 10.07 15.61 3.01
N ILE A 108 10.93 14.62 3.27
CA ILE A 108 10.68 13.54 4.22
C ILE A 108 11.55 13.79 5.45
N ASP A 109 10.93 13.76 6.63
CA ASP A 109 11.61 13.94 7.91
C ASP A 109 12.46 12.71 8.28
N ILE A 110 13.16 12.80 9.42
CA ILE A 110 14.04 11.73 9.90
C ILE A 110 13.26 10.45 10.26
N ASP A 111 11.99 10.58 10.62
CA ASP A 111 11.11 9.47 10.97
C ASP A 111 10.42 8.84 9.75
N GLY A 112 10.68 9.35 8.54
CA GLY A 112 10.16 8.83 7.28
C GLY A 112 8.75 9.34 6.93
N PHE A 113 8.32 10.46 7.50
CA PHE A 113 7.04 11.10 7.21
C PHE A 113 7.20 12.37 6.40
N ARG A 114 6.14 12.77 5.74
CA ARG A 114 6.15 13.97 4.92
C ARG A 114 6.02 15.22 5.76
N ASN A 115 6.90 16.21 5.52
CA ASN A 115 6.89 17.47 6.23
C ASN A 115 5.58 18.25 6.01
N THR A 116 5.12 18.84 7.10
CA THR A 116 4.20 19.97 7.14
C THR A 116 4.94 21.19 7.68
N PRO A 117 4.47 22.42 7.43
CA PRO A 117 5.16 23.62 7.94
C PRO A 117 5.30 23.55 9.45
N ILE A 118 6.50 23.87 9.95
CA ILE A 118 6.72 24.04 11.38
C ILE A 118 6.26 25.45 11.75
N ILE A 119 5.28 25.54 12.64
CA ILE A 119 4.89 26.82 13.22
C ILE A 119 5.87 27.16 14.32
N GLN A 120 6.49 28.33 14.19
CA GLN A 120 7.47 28.85 15.18
C GLN A 120 6.83 29.44 16.43
N ASN A 121 5.52 29.31 16.65
CA ASN A 121 4.86 29.81 17.83
C ASN A 121 5.12 28.93 19.05
N ASN A 122 5.53 29.55 20.15
CA ASN A 122 5.87 28.89 21.43
C ASN A 122 4.66 28.29 22.16
N SER A 123 3.42 28.61 21.76
CA SER A 123 2.18 28.03 22.26
C SER A 123 1.56 27.16 21.19
N LYS A 124 1.80 25.85 21.24
CA LYS A 124 1.08 24.88 20.44
C LYS A 124 -0.21 24.51 21.16
N ASP A 125 -1.32 25.06 20.72
CA ASP A 125 -2.59 24.83 21.40
C ASP A 125 -3.11 23.42 21.16
N LEU A 126 -2.96 22.86 19.93
CA LEU A 126 -3.42 21.53 19.60
C LEU A 126 -2.46 20.82 18.62
N GLU A 127 -2.34 19.49 18.77
CA GLU A 127 -1.68 18.62 17.80
C GLU A 127 -2.71 17.83 17.01
N ILE A 128 -2.71 17.98 15.67
CA ILE A 128 -3.60 17.27 14.77
C ILE A 128 -2.78 16.34 13.86
N ASN A 129 -3.12 15.06 13.87
CA ASN A 129 -2.40 14.03 13.14
C ASN A 129 -3.26 13.43 12.05
N PHE A 130 -2.75 13.45 10.81
CA PHE A 130 -3.39 12.86 9.64
C PHE A 130 -2.74 11.53 9.30
N PHE A 131 -3.55 10.47 9.28
CA PHE A 131 -3.15 9.12 8.90
C PHE A 131 -3.87 8.71 7.62
N GLY A 132 -3.20 7.93 6.79
CA GLY A 132 -3.80 7.42 5.56
C GLY A 132 -2.79 6.84 4.58
N GLY A 133 -3.26 6.65 3.35
CA GLY A 133 -2.46 6.19 2.23
C GLY A 133 -1.90 7.36 1.41
N SER A 134 -1.85 7.15 0.10
CA SER A 134 -1.33 8.11 -0.88
C SER A 134 -2.09 9.46 -0.90
N PHE A 135 -3.36 9.47 -0.52
CA PHE A 135 -4.18 10.69 -0.49
C PHE A 135 -3.74 11.65 0.62
N VAL A 136 -3.35 11.13 1.78
CA VAL A 136 -2.79 11.93 2.88
C VAL A 136 -1.32 12.25 2.61
N PHE A 137 -0.55 11.25 2.13
CA PHE A 137 0.83 11.46 1.72
C PHE A 137 0.97 12.58 0.70
N GLY A 138 -0.01 12.76 -0.19
CA GLY A 138 0.03 13.71 -1.30
C GLY A 138 0.86 13.18 -2.46
N TRP A 139 0.51 12.00 -2.97
CA TRP A 139 1.15 11.42 -4.14
C TRP A 139 1.01 12.34 -5.35
N GLY A 140 2.12 12.63 -6.01
CA GLY A 140 2.15 13.49 -7.20
C GLY A 140 2.13 14.99 -6.92
N LEU A 141 2.10 15.41 -5.66
CA LEU A 141 1.95 16.82 -5.25
C LEU A 141 3.20 17.33 -4.53
N ASP A 142 3.47 18.61 -4.61
CA ASP A 142 4.46 19.29 -3.78
C ASP A 142 4.03 19.33 -2.31
N ASP A 143 4.96 19.62 -1.39
CA ASP A 143 4.68 19.58 0.05
C ASP A 143 3.53 20.52 0.43
N ASN A 144 3.49 21.72 -0.16
CA ASN A 144 2.47 22.75 0.10
C ASN A 144 1.11 22.50 -0.56
N GLU A 145 0.95 21.39 -1.27
CA GLU A 145 -0.30 20.99 -1.94
C GLU A 145 -0.96 19.79 -1.23
N THR A 146 -0.32 19.25 -0.20
CA THR A 146 -0.86 18.10 0.54
C THR A 146 -2.02 18.53 1.45
N LEU A 147 -2.99 17.63 1.65
CA LEU A 147 -4.12 17.90 2.52
C LEU A 147 -3.74 18.38 3.92
N PRO A 148 -2.80 17.73 4.65
CA PRO A 148 -2.39 18.20 5.96
C PRO A 148 -1.73 19.59 5.93
N TYR A 149 -0.94 19.89 4.90
CA TYR A 149 -0.32 21.20 4.75
C TYR A 149 -1.37 22.31 4.54
N LEU A 150 -2.37 22.05 3.71
CA LEU A 150 -3.43 23.01 3.44
C LEU A 150 -4.31 23.24 4.67
N VAL A 151 -4.59 22.21 5.47
CA VAL A 151 -5.26 22.40 6.78
C VAL A 151 -4.40 23.21 7.73
N GLN A 152 -3.07 23.01 7.74
CA GLN A 152 -2.14 23.81 8.56
C GLN A 152 -2.22 25.31 8.24
N ASN A 153 -2.42 25.67 6.98
CA ASN A 153 -2.54 27.07 6.56
C ASN A 153 -3.80 27.77 7.13
N HIS A 154 -4.82 27.02 7.53
CA HIS A 154 -6.01 27.59 8.20
C HIS A 154 -5.79 27.82 9.69
N PHE A 155 -4.87 27.06 10.33
CA PHE A 155 -4.68 27.07 11.78
C PHE A 155 -3.22 27.35 12.15
N ASN A 156 -2.88 28.63 12.31
CA ASN A 156 -1.50 29.07 12.52
C ASN A 156 -0.92 28.73 13.91
N ASN A 157 -1.76 28.39 14.88
CA ASN A 157 -1.37 28.04 16.27
C ASN A 157 -1.41 26.53 16.55
N TRP A 158 -1.93 25.70 15.63
CA TRP A 158 -1.98 24.26 15.78
C TRP A 158 -0.80 23.57 15.09
N ASN A 159 -0.41 22.41 15.58
CA ASN A 159 0.66 21.60 14.99
C ASN A 159 0.06 20.44 14.21
N ILE A 160 0.14 20.50 12.90
CA ILE A 160 -0.44 19.46 12.03
C ILE A 160 0.66 18.56 11.47
N LYS A 161 0.50 17.24 11.60
CA LYS A 161 1.45 16.24 11.12
C LYS A 161 0.86 15.33 10.07
N ASN A 162 1.67 15.00 9.08
CA ASN A 162 1.33 14.09 8.00
C ASN A 162 1.95 12.71 8.23
N TYR A 163 1.20 11.78 8.82
CA TYR A 163 1.56 10.37 8.99
C TYR A 163 1.09 9.46 7.83
N GLY A 164 0.60 10.04 6.75
CA GLY A 164 0.24 9.32 5.54
C GLY A 164 1.47 8.77 4.81
N ILE A 165 1.36 7.57 4.26
CA ILE A 165 2.40 6.99 3.40
C ILE A 165 1.73 6.31 2.21
N SER A 166 2.23 6.56 1.02
CA SER A 166 1.67 5.97 -0.20
C SER A 166 1.68 4.43 -0.12
N GLY A 167 0.54 3.82 -0.46
CA GLY A 167 0.36 2.36 -0.36
C GLY A 167 -0.12 1.85 1.00
N TYR A 168 -0.13 2.66 2.05
CA TYR A 168 -0.63 2.24 3.37
C TYR A 168 -2.13 1.99 3.39
N GLY A 169 -2.54 1.12 4.32
CA GLY A 169 -3.91 0.87 4.72
C GLY A 169 -4.11 1.10 6.21
N VAL A 170 -5.35 0.93 6.69
CA VAL A 170 -5.71 1.19 8.11
C VAL A 170 -4.94 0.31 9.10
N HIS A 171 -4.49 -0.87 8.68
CA HIS A 171 -3.69 -1.78 9.50
C HIS A 171 -2.31 -1.20 9.87
N GLN A 172 -1.74 -0.39 9.00
CA GLN A 172 -0.46 0.27 9.26
C GLN A 172 -0.63 1.46 10.20
N MET A 173 -1.74 2.21 10.14
CA MET A 173 -2.07 3.18 11.17
C MET A 173 -2.19 2.51 12.55
N LEU A 174 -2.90 1.38 12.66
CA LEU A 174 -2.97 0.65 13.93
C LEU A 174 -1.59 0.21 14.41
N ALA A 175 -0.70 -0.17 13.50
CA ALA A 175 0.68 -0.53 13.85
C ALA A 175 1.50 0.69 14.29
N GLN A 176 1.33 1.86 13.67
CA GLN A 176 1.96 3.11 14.09
C GLN A 176 1.59 3.43 15.54
N ILE A 177 0.29 3.45 15.84
CA ILE A 177 -0.24 3.73 17.19
C ILE A 177 0.23 2.67 18.21
N ASN A 178 0.29 1.39 17.83
CA ASN A 178 0.73 0.32 18.73
C ASN A 178 2.21 0.41 19.11
N ASN A 179 3.06 0.89 18.22
CA ASN A 179 4.51 0.95 18.46
C ASN A 179 4.96 2.29 19.02
N ASN A 180 4.20 3.35 18.79
CA ASN A 180 4.55 4.68 19.28
C ASN A 180 3.30 5.49 19.61
N VAL A 181 2.94 5.51 20.87
CA VAL A 181 1.80 6.31 21.38
C VAL A 181 1.98 7.82 21.14
N LYS A 182 3.23 8.30 20.98
CA LYS A 182 3.51 9.70 20.61
C LYS A 182 2.99 10.10 19.23
N THR A 183 2.54 9.13 18.41
CA THR A 183 1.84 9.44 17.15
C THR A 183 0.37 9.80 17.36
N ILE A 184 -0.16 9.72 18.59
CA ILE A 184 -1.52 10.15 18.91
C ILE A 184 -1.47 11.62 19.29
N GLY A 185 -2.04 12.48 18.45
CA GLY A 185 -2.25 13.90 18.74
C GLY A 185 -3.57 14.13 19.49
N ASP A 186 -3.87 15.39 19.80
CA ASP A 186 -5.14 15.77 20.42
C ASP A 186 -6.32 15.40 19.52
N ILE A 187 -6.14 15.59 18.22
CA ILE A 187 -7.11 15.24 17.18
C ILE A 187 -6.43 14.35 16.14
N ASN A 188 -7.08 13.24 15.79
CA ASN A 188 -6.53 12.25 14.87
C ASN A 188 -7.51 11.99 13.74
N PHE A 189 -7.08 12.22 12.50
CA PHE A 189 -7.83 11.92 11.30
C PHE A 189 -7.29 10.68 10.61
N LEU A 190 -8.15 9.73 10.31
CA LEU A 190 -7.90 8.67 9.34
C LEU A 190 -8.61 9.01 8.03
N ILE A 191 -7.87 9.38 6.99
CA ILE A 191 -8.44 9.55 5.66
C ILE A 191 -8.38 8.22 4.93
N THR A 192 -9.54 7.71 4.54
CA THR A 192 -9.64 6.36 4.00
C THR A 192 -10.76 6.23 2.95
N HIS A 193 -10.69 5.14 2.19
CA HIS A 193 -11.65 4.75 1.16
C HIS A 193 -11.65 3.22 1.00
N ASN A 194 -12.58 2.68 0.20
CA ASN A 194 -12.75 1.23 0.05
C ASN A 194 -11.50 0.49 -0.46
N ALA A 195 -10.62 1.11 -1.25
CA ALA A 195 -9.39 0.47 -1.72
C ALA A 195 -8.40 0.11 -0.58
N HIS A 196 -8.61 0.62 0.64
CA HIS A 196 -7.85 0.19 1.81
C HIS A 196 -8.29 -1.17 2.36
N VAL A 197 -9.49 -1.67 2.00
CA VAL A 197 -9.98 -3.00 2.40
C VAL A 197 -9.01 -4.11 1.95
N PRO A 198 -8.71 -4.28 0.64
CA PRO A 198 -7.78 -5.33 0.21
C PRO A 198 -6.35 -5.11 0.70
N ARG A 199 -5.92 -3.86 0.99
CA ARG A 199 -4.62 -3.59 1.62
C ARG A 199 -4.57 -4.21 3.02
N SER A 200 -5.58 -3.94 3.84
CA SER A 200 -5.68 -4.44 5.22
C SER A 200 -5.81 -5.97 5.30
N ALA A 201 -6.33 -6.59 4.25
CA ALA A 201 -6.45 -8.04 4.12
C ALA A 201 -5.22 -8.71 3.48
N CYS A 202 -4.10 -8.01 3.31
CA CYS A 202 -2.88 -8.51 2.68
C CYS A 202 -3.07 -9.01 1.23
N LYS A 203 -4.00 -8.44 0.48
CA LYS A 203 -4.35 -8.88 -0.88
C LYS A 203 -3.67 -8.08 -2.00
N LYS A 204 -2.93 -7.03 -1.67
CA LYS A 204 -2.17 -6.23 -2.65
C LYS A 204 -0.69 -6.60 -2.59
N ASP A 205 -0.02 -6.59 -3.73
CA ASP A 205 1.39 -6.99 -3.83
C ASP A 205 2.30 -6.12 -2.96
N TYR A 206 2.04 -4.82 -2.91
CA TYR A 206 2.78 -3.89 -2.06
C TYR A 206 2.45 -4.01 -0.56
N SER A 207 1.43 -4.80 -0.17
CA SER A 207 1.19 -5.14 1.24
C SER A 207 2.20 -6.17 1.78
N PHE A 208 3.02 -6.79 0.93
CA PHE A 208 4.01 -7.76 1.37
C PHE A 208 4.98 -7.15 2.39
N GLY A 209 5.17 -7.85 3.50
CA GLY A 209 6.04 -7.40 4.60
C GLY A 209 5.42 -6.35 5.51
N THR A 210 4.18 -5.89 5.24
CA THR A 210 3.46 -4.97 6.13
C THR A 210 2.85 -5.71 7.32
N PRO A 211 2.51 -5.02 8.41
CA PRO A 211 1.84 -5.60 9.56
C PRO A 211 0.57 -6.36 9.19
N ARG A 212 0.44 -7.62 9.61
CA ARG A 212 -0.79 -8.41 9.40
C ARG A 212 -1.64 -8.41 10.65
N TYR A 213 -2.93 -8.19 10.48
CA TYR A 213 -3.94 -8.39 11.51
C TYR A 213 -4.99 -9.39 11.04
N ILE A 214 -5.59 -10.09 11.99
CA ILE A 214 -6.68 -11.05 11.79
C ILE A 214 -7.77 -10.81 12.84
N LEU A 215 -8.95 -11.32 12.59
CA LEU A 215 -9.98 -11.47 13.62
C LEU A 215 -9.77 -12.83 14.28
N ASN A 216 -9.75 -12.84 15.63
CA ASN A 216 -9.79 -14.08 16.41
C ASN A 216 -11.25 -14.63 16.47
N ASP A 217 -11.44 -15.74 17.17
CA ASP A 217 -12.74 -16.40 17.31
C ASP A 217 -13.80 -15.48 17.95
N ASN A 218 -13.37 -14.56 18.81
CA ASN A 218 -14.23 -13.55 19.44
C ASN A 218 -14.45 -12.31 18.55
N SER A 219 -14.03 -12.36 17.27
CA SER A 219 -14.07 -11.21 16.34
C SER A 219 -13.24 -10.00 16.76
N GLU A 220 -12.23 -10.18 17.61
CA GLU A 220 -11.32 -9.13 18.01
C GLU A 220 -10.11 -9.05 17.08
N VAL A 221 -9.62 -7.84 16.85
CA VAL A 221 -8.42 -7.60 16.03
C VAL A 221 -7.16 -8.00 16.79
N LYS A 222 -6.41 -8.96 16.24
CA LYS A 222 -5.14 -9.46 16.79
C LYS A 222 -4.02 -9.33 15.76
N ARG A 223 -2.82 -8.93 16.22
CA ARG A 223 -1.60 -8.96 15.38
C ARG A 223 -1.23 -10.40 15.07
N SER A 224 -0.96 -10.69 13.78
CA SER A 224 -0.57 -12.01 13.27
C SER A 224 0.64 -11.93 12.34
N GLY A 225 1.76 -11.42 12.86
CA GLY A 225 3.00 -11.29 12.09
C GLY A 225 2.94 -10.24 10.99
N PHE A 226 3.34 -10.62 9.78
CA PHE A 226 3.41 -9.76 8.60
C PHE A 226 2.65 -10.36 7.43
N CYS A 227 2.19 -9.49 6.51
CA CYS A 227 1.60 -9.93 5.25
C CYS A 227 2.66 -10.66 4.42
N ASN A 228 2.42 -11.94 4.19
CA ASN A 228 3.23 -12.78 3.31
C ASN A 228 2.40 -13.14 2.08
N ASN A 229 3.02 -13.38 0.94
CA ASN A 229 2.30 -13.95 -0.19
C ASN A 229 1.73 -15.32 0.21
N PHE A 230 0.42 -15.47 0.07
CA PHE A 230 -0.36 -16.59 0.56
C PHE A 230 0.18 -17.98 0.11
N PHE A 231 0.74 -18.05 -1.10
CA PHE A 231 1.32 -19.29 -1.65
C PHE A 231 2.56 -19.82 -0.88
N ILE A 232 3.22 -18.95 -0.11
CA ILE A 232 4.46 -19.28 0.59
C ILE A 232 4.23 -19.57 2.06
N SER A 233 3.16 -19.04 2.65
CA SER A 233 2.87 -19.22 4.08
C SER A 233 2.28 -20.60 4.40
N THR A 234 1.71 -21.30 3.43
CA THR A 234 1.11 -22.63 3.59
C THR A 234 2.08 -23.77 3.29
N THR A 235 3.15 -23.47 2.56
CA THR A 235 4.25 -24.42 2.33
C THR A 235 5.47 -23.89 3.07
N GLN A 236 6.09 -24.69 3.91
CA GLN A 236 7.36 -24.36 4.60
C GLN A 236 8.55 -24.25 3.61
N LEU A 237 8.28 -23.79 2.39
CA LEU A 237 9.30 -23.53 1.38
C LEU A 237 10.20 -22.39 1.85
N PRO A 238 11.51 -22.51 1.72
CA PRO A 238 12.44 -21.46 2.10
C PRO A 238 12.09 -20.13 1.45
N LYS A 239 12.23 -19.02 2.17
CA LYS A 239 11.97 -17.64 1.69
C LYS A 239 12.57 -17.33 0.31
N ILE A 240 13.63 -18.03 -0.04
CA ILE A 240 14.34 -17.96 -1.31
C ILE A 240 13.47 -18.41 -2.49
N PHE A 241 12.78 -19.56 -2.37
CA PHE A 241 11.90 -20.07 -3.42
C PHE A 241 10.71 -19.15 -3.68
N GLY A 242 10.17 -18.55 -2.62
CA GLY A 242 9.09 -17.61 -2.74
C GLY A 242 9.45 -16.34 -3.52
N SER A 243 10.63 -15.80 -3.31
CA SER A 243 11.08 -14.63 -4.05
C SER A 243 11.30 -14.92 -5.54
N ILE A 244 11.71 -16.15 -5.86
CA ILE A 244 11.93 -16.61 -7.24
C ILE A 244 10.58 -16.80 -7.96
N ILE A 245 9.64 -17.50 -7.31
CA ILE A 245 8.31 -17.77 -7.87
C ILE A 245 7.54 -16.47 -8.12
N ASN A 246 7.63 -15.49 -7.22
CA ASN A 246 6.95 -14.20 -7.37
C ASN A 246 7.51 -13.32 -8.50
N ARG A 247 8.69 -13.62 -9.01
CA ARG A 247 9.28 -12.95 -10.18
C ARG A 247 8.94 -13.64 -11.50
N SER A 248 8.26 -14.79 -11.46
CA SER A 248 7.84 -15.53 -12.65
C SER A 248 6.77 -14.80 -13.42
N GLU A 249 6.96 -14.61 -14.70
CA GLU A 249 5.94 -14.06 -15.62
C GLU A 249 4.77 -15.02 -15.78
N LEU A 250 5.03 -16.32 -15.75
CA LEU A 250 3.99 -17.38 -15.72
C LEU A 250 3.07 -17.21 -14.52
N LYS A 251 3.64 -16.96 -13.32
CA LYS A 251 2.83 -16.74 -12.12
C LYS A 251 2.00 -15.46 -12.25
N LYS A 252 2.59 -14.38 -12.74
CA LYS A 252 1.85 -13.12 -12.97
C LYS A 252 0.69 -13.32 -13.94
N MET A 253 0.92 -14.05 -15.01
CA MET A 253 -0.11 -14.40 -15.99
C MET A 253 -1.21 -15.28 -15.35
N PHE A 254 -0.83 -16.32 -14.60
CA PHE A 254 -1.76 -17.19 -13.90
C PHE A 254 -2.61 -16.40 -12.89
N ASP A 255 -1.98 -15.55 -12.07
CA ASP A 255 -2.66 -14.70 -11.10
C ASP A 255 -3.65 -13.75 -11.81
N LYS A 256 -3.28 -13.22 -12.97
CA LYS A 256 -4.15 -12.33 -13.76
C LYS A 256 -5.40 -13.04 -14.31
N TYR A 257 -5.26 -14.27 -14.83
CA TYR A 257 -6.35 -14.95 -15.56
C TYR A 257 -7.16 -15.90 -14.67
N PHE A 258 -6.54 -16.52 -13.68
CA PHE A 258 -7.17 -17.56 -12.86
C PHE A 258 -7.43 -17.16 -11.42
N TYR A 259 -6.76 -16.12 -10.93
CA TYR A 259 -6.89 -15.69 -9.55
C TYR A 259 -7.62 -14.34 -9.44
N LYS A 260 -8.88 -14.32 -9.91
CA LYS A 260 -9.79 -13.21 -9.61
C LYS A 260 -10.19 -13.29 -8.14
N LYS A 261 -9.28 -12.97 -7.23
CA LYS A 261 -9.61 -12.75 -5.82
C LYS A 261 -10.66 -11.65 -5.76
N SER A 262 -11.84 -11.96 -5.19
CA SER A 262 -12.75 -10.90 -4.80
C SER A 262 -11.99 -9.95 -3.88
N GLU A 263 -11.72 -8.73 -4.35
CA GLU A 263 -11.00 -7.72 -3.58
C GLU A 263 -11.76 -7.31 -2.32
N PHE A 264 -13.06 -7.59 -2.27
CA PHE A 264 -14.00 -7.13 -1.26
C PHE A 264 -14.87 -8.28 -0.71
N SER A 265 -14.25 -9.26 -0.05
CA SER A 265 -15.03 -10.27 0.66
C SER A 265 -15.68 -9.66 1.93
N PRO A 266 -16.82 -10.21 2.39
CA PRO A 266 -17.42 -9.75 3.66
C PRO A 266 -16.47 -9.83 4.85
N THR A 267 -15.59 -10.83 4.88
CA THR A 267 -14.57 -10.99 5.93
C THR A 267 -13.50 -9.92 5.87
N ASP A 268 -13.09 -9.47 4.66
CA ASP A 268 -12.12 -8.40 4.51
C ASP A 268 -12.72 -7.04 4.95
N ILE A 269 -13.97 -6.78 4.58
CA ILE A 269 -14.70 -5.58 5.03
C ILE A 269 -14.81 -5.59 6.56
N LYS A 270 -15.19 -6.74 7.15
CA LYS A 270 -15.27 -6.89 8.60
C LYS A 270 -13.92 -6.66 9.27
N LEU A 271 -12.82 -7.20 8.73
CA LEU A 271 -11.47 -6.98 9.27
C LEU A 271 -11.09 -5.50 9.19
N TYR A 272 -11.25 -4.86 8.04
CA TYR A 272 -10.96 -3.45 7.80
C TYR A 272 -11.72 -2.55 8.79
N THR A 273 -13.03 -2.72 8.92
CA THR A 273 -13.86 -1.90 9.81
C THR A 273 -13.57 -2.17 11.29
N SER A 274 -13.25 -3.42 11.66
CA SER A 274 -12.85 -3.78 13.03
C SER A 274 -11.48 -3.17 13.39
N ILE A 275 -10.56 -3.05 12.43
CA ILE A 275 -9.29 -2.34 12.65
C ILE A 275 -9.55 -0.87 12.95
N ILE A 276 -10.43 -0.19 12.19
CA ILE A 276 -10.81 1.20 12.43
C ILE A 276 -11.44 1.36 13.82
N LYS A 277 -12.35 0.45 14.21
CA LYS A 277 -12.93 0.43 15.55
C LYS A 277 -11.85 0.31 16.63
N LYS A 278 -10.87 -0.58 16.45
CA LYS A 278 -9.75 -0.76 17.38
C LYS A 278 -8.88 0.49 17.50
N ILE A 279 -8.67 1.21 16.41
CA ILE A 279 -7.97 2.52 16.41
C ILE A 279 -8.77 3.53 17.24
N ASN A 280 -10.08 3.66 16.97
CA ASN A 280 -10.97 4.56 17.72
C ASN A 280 -10.91 4.28 19.22
N GLU A 281 -11.08 3.02 19.64
CA GLU A 281 -11.02 2.62 21.04
C GLU A 281 -9.70 2.98 21.71
N LYS A 282 -8.57 2.87 20.98
CA LYS A 282 -7.25 3.22 21.51
C LYS A 282 -7.08 4.72 21.71
N ILE A 283 -7.48 5.50 20.73
CA ILE A 283 -7.37 6.98 20.78
C ILE A 283 -8.28 7.55 21.88
N LEU A 284 -9.50 7.03 21.99
CA LEU A 284 -10.43 7.46 23.04
C LEU A 284 -9.94 7.12 24.46
N ARG A 285 -9.20 6.02 24.65
CA ARG A 285 -8.57 5.68 25.94
C ARG A 285 -7.51 6.69 26.39
N GLU A 286 -6.89 7.39 25.44
CA GLU A 286 -5.94 8.47 25.71
C GLU A 286 -6.65 9.83 25.91
N ASN A 287 -7.99 9.85 26.00
CA ASN A 287 -8.82 11.06 26.05
C ASN A 287 -8.57 12.00 24.86
N LYS A 288 -8.36 11.44 23.66
CA LYS A 288 -8.10 12.17 22.41
C LYS A 288 -9.24 11.93 21.41
N TYR A 289 -9.34 12.82 20.44
CA TYR A 289 -10.40 12.75 19.40
C TYR A 289 -9.96 11.94 18.19
N PHE A 290 -10.90 11.18 17.63
CA PHE A 290 -10.70 10.41 16.40
C PHE A 290 -11.83 10.66 15.42
N PHE A 291 -11.46 10.94 14.18
CA PHE A 291 -12.38 11.16 13.06
C PHE A 291 -11.94 10.36 11.85
N VAL A 292 -12.91 9.83 11.09
CA VAL A 292 -12.67 9.17 9.83
C VAL A 292 -13.14 10.08 8.70
N GLY A 293 -12.20 10.64 7.94
CA GLY A 293 -12.50 11.28 6.66
C GLY A 293 -12.67 10.20 5.59
N TYR A 294 -13.91 9.98 5.16
CA TYR A 294 -14.22 8.92 4.20
C TYR A 294 -14.46 9.49 2.81
N ILE A 295 -13.79 8.89 1.81
CA ILE A 295 -13.94 9.24 0.41
C ILE A 295 -14.64 8.07 -0.28
N LYS A 296 -15.87 8.31 -0.76
CA LYS A 296 -16.63 7.31 -1.52
C LYS A 296 -16.07 7.20 -2.93
N ASN A 297 -16.04 5.98 -3.42
CA ASN A 297 -15.72 5.66 -4.81
C ASN A 297 -16.99 5.10 -5.50
N ASP A 298 -16.85 4.63 -6.76
CA ASP A 298 -17.94 4.06 -7.54
C ASP A 298 -18.58 2.79 -6.98
N LEU A 299 -17.98 2.18 -5.95
CA LEU A 299 -18.46 0.95 -5.31
C LEU A 299 -19.50 1.23 -4.22
N LYS A 300 -20.62 1.87 -4.60
CA LYS A 300 -21.70 2.35 -3.69
C LYS A 300 -22.12 1.33 -2.64
N THR A 301 -22.25 0.04 -3.00
CA THR A 301 -22.68 -1.03 -2.08
C THR A 301 -21.64 -1.32 -1.00
N ILE A 302 -20.36 -1.26 -1.34
CA ILE A 302 -19.25 -1.51 -0.41
C ILE A 302 -19.09 -0.33 0.53
N ASP A 303 -19.08 0.89 -0.03
CA ASP A 303 -19.01 2.12 0.74
C ASP A 303 -20.15 2.21 1.75
N LYS A 304 -21.39 1.87 1.34
CA LYS A 304 -22.53 1.82 2.24
C LYS A 304 -22.31 0.86 3.41
N LYS A 305 -21.86 -0.38 3.16
CA LYS A 305 -21.57 -1.34 4.22
C LYS A 305 -20.52 -0.86 5.22
N ILE A 306 -19.49 -0.20 4.72
CA ILE A 306 -18.42 0.38 5.56
C ILE A 306 -19.00 1.51 6.41
N ILE A 307 -19.68 2.47 5.81
CA ILE A 307 -20.26 3.63 6.47
C ILE A 307 -21.29 3.20 7.54
N ASP A 308 -22.18 2.26 7.20
CA ASP A 308 -23.19 1.74 8.13
C ASP A 308 -22.52 1.09 9.34
N TYR A 309 -21.44 0.33 9.14
CA TYR A 309 -20.69 -0.26 10.26
C TYR A 309 -20.05 0.82 11.14
N LEU A 310 -19.40 1.83 10.54
CA LEU A 310 -18.75 2.88 11.30
C LEU A 310 -19.76 3.70 12.11
N LYS A 311 -20.89 4.06 11.51
CA LYS A 311 -22.00 4.74 12.22
C LYS A 311 -22.56 3.89 13.35
N LYS A 312 -22.80 2.59 13.12
CA LYS A 312 -23.30 1.65 14.16
C LYS A 312 -22.36 1.56 15.37
N ASN A 313 -21.07 1.78 15.17
CA ASN A 313 -20.07 1.77 16.25
C ASN A 313 -19.70 3.19 16.74
N GLU A 314 -20.54 4.18 16.45
CA GLU A 314 -20.42 5.56 16.93
C GLU A 314 -19.10 6.24 16.52
N ILE A 315 -18.48 5.76 15.42
CA ILE A 315 -17.25 6.36 14.88
C ILE A 315 -17.63 7.60 14.08
N LYS A 316 -17.10 8.74 14.47
CA LYS A 316 -17.39 10.04 13.83
C LYS A 316 -16.82 10.08 12.41
N LEU A 317 -17.69 10.33 11.44
CA LEU A 317 -17.40 10.35 10.02
C LEU A 317 -17.52 11.74 9.44
N ILE A 318 -16.57 12.12 8.60
CA ILE A 318 -16.62 13.30 7.74
C ILE A 318 -16.63 12.80 6.30
N ASP A 319 -17.62 13.23 5.52
CA ASP A 319 -17.68 12.92 4.09
C ASP A 319 -16.74 13.86 3.33
N LEU A 320 -15.67 13.30 2.81
CA LEU A 320 -14.67 14.01 1.99
C LEU A 320 -14.82 13.70 0.49
N THR A 321 -15.95 13.14 0.12
CA THR A 321 -16.26 12.85 -1.29
C THR A 321 -16.51 14.15 -2.02
N LEU A 322 -15.82 14.36 -3.10
CA LEU A 322 -16.10 15.43 -4.06
C LEU A 322 -16.94 14.84 -5.21
N GLU A 323 -17.67 15.69 -5.90
CA GLU A 323 -18.33 15.26 -7.13
C GLU A 323 -17.29 14.74 -8.12
N ASN A 324 -17.62 13.63 -8.79
CA ASN A 324 -16.71 12.97 -9.72
C ASN A 324 -16.43 13.91 -10.89
N ASN A 325 -15.26 14.51 -10.88
CA ASN A 325 -14.86 15.51 -11.85
C ASN A 325 -13.36 15.36 -12.11
N ASP A 326 -12.99 15.18 -13.36
CA ASP A 326 -11.60 15.11 -13.82
C ASP A 326 -10.72 16.28 -13.34
N ASN A 327 -11.37 17.41 -12.96
CA ASN A 327 -10.69 18.57 -12.38
C ASN A 327 -10.10 18.31 -10.98
N TYR A 328 -10.47 17.21 -10.31
CA TYR A 328 -10.02 16.89 -8.95
C TYR A 328 -9.02 15.74 -8.89
N GLU A 329 -8.59 15.21 -10.05
CA GLU A 329 -7.71 14.06 -10.11
C GLU A 329 -6.46 14.31 -10.96
N LEU A 330 -5.38 13.63 -10.55
CA LEU A 330 -4.21 13.43 -11.39
C LEU A 330 -4.52 12.32 -12.42
N TYR A 331 -3.67 12.17 -13.41
CA TYR A 331 -3.81 11.20 -14.51
C TYR A 331 -4.04 9.73 -14.05
N ASP A 332 -3.72 9.40 -12.81
CA ASP A 332 -3.79 8.05 -12.22
C ASP A 332 -4.90 7.92 -11.15
N GLY A 333 -5.80 8.90 -11.05
CA GLY A 333 -6.92 8.92 -10.10
C GLY A 333 -6.55 9.36 -8.67
N HIS A 334 -5.31 9.83 -8.43
CA HIS A 334 -4.97 10.44 -7.16
C HIS A 334 -5.52 11.87 -7.08
N PRO A 335 -5.88 12.35 -5.88
CA PRO A 335 -6.29 13.74 -5.70
C PRO A 335 -5.22 14.72 -6.19
N ASN A 336 -5.63 15.73 -6.93
CA ASN A 336 -4.79 16.86 -7.25
C ASN A 336 -4.86 17.95 -6.17
N LYS A 337 -4.20 19.08 -6.39
CA LYS A 337 -4.17 20.23 -5.48
C LYS A 337 -5.57 20.78 -5.20
N GLU A 338 -6.40 20.93 -6.22
CA GLU A 338 -7.76 21.47 -6.14
C GLU A 338 -8.65 20.58 -5.25
N ALA A 339 -8.55 19.26 -5.39
CA ALA A 339 -9.23 18.32 -4.51
C ALA A 339 -8.81 18.48 -3.04
N ASN A 340 -7.52 18.69 -2.80
CA ASN A 340 -7.02 18.89 -1.45
C ASN A 340 -7.42 20.24 -0.85
N ILE A 341 -7.52 21.30 -1.66
CA ILE A 341 -8.06 22.61 -1.24
C ILE A 341 -9.51 22.43 -0.77
N MET A 342 -10.37 21.80 -1.57
CA MET A 342 -11.77 21.57 -1.20
C MET A 342 -11.90 20.73 0.08
N ARG A 343 -11.14 19.65 0.18
CA ARG A 343 -11.15 18.79 1.38
C ARG A 343 -10.58 19.48 2.62
N SER A 344 -9.58 20.34 2.46
CA SER A 344 -9.04 21.11 3.57
C SER A 344 -10.09 22.11 4.11
N GLN A 345 -10.88 22.74 3.26
CA GLN A 345 -11.99 23.61 3.65
C GLN A 345 -13.05 22.83 4.44
N ILE A 346 -13.47 21.64 3.95
CA ILE A 346 -14.44 20.79 4.66
C ILE A 346 -13.91 20.43 6.07
N ILE A 347 -12.65 20.04 6.18
CA ILE A 347 -12.04 19.68 7.48
C ILE A 347 -11.90 20.92 8.38
N SER A 348 -11.48 22.05 7.84
CA SER A 348 -11.31 23.28 8.61
C SER A 348 -12.63 23.80 9.16
N THR A 349 -13.68 23.86 8.35
CA THR A 349 -15.03 24.21 8.81
C THR A 349 -15.51 23.26 9.91
N PHE A 350 -15.32 21.96 9.72
CA PHE A 350 -15.67 20.96 10.75
C PHE A 350 -14.95 21.20 12.07
N LEU A 351 -13.65 21.52 12.03
CA LEU A 351 -12.85 21.81 13.24
C LEU A 351 -13.28 23.10 13.94
N GLU A 352 -13.62 24.15 13.18
CA GLU A 352 -14.14 25.41 13.70
C GLU A 352 -15.50 25.20 14.41
N ASP A 353 -16.41 24.41 13.80
CA ASP A 353 -17.71 24.08 14.39
C ASP A 353 -17.60 23.31 15.70
N MET A 354 -16.54 22.49 15.86
CA MET A 354 -16.29 21.71 17.07
C MET A 354 -15.80 22.56 18.25
N LYS A 355 -15.38 23.82 18.03
CA LYS A 355 -14.91 24.78 19.07
C LYS A 355 -13.85 24.18 20.00
N PHE A 356 -12.80 23.58 19.41
CA PHE A 356 -11.64 23.10 20.16
C PHE A 356 -10.81 24.23 20.79
#